data_8730c68b156b1b2d71585ebd7616f1cc
#
_entry.id   8730c68b156b1b2d71585ebd7616f1cc
#
_cell.length_a   1.000
_cell.length_b   1.000
_cell.length_c   1.000
_cell.angle_alpha   90.00
_cell.angle_beta   90.00
_cell.angle_gamma   90.00
#
_symmetry.space_group_name_H-M   'P 1'
#
loop_
_entity.id
_entity.type
_entity.pdbx_description
1 polymer ?
#
loop_
_entity_poly.entity_id
_entity_poly.type
_entity_poly.pdbx_seq_one_letter_code
_entity_poly.pdbx_strand_id
1 'polypeptide(L)'
;MALIPGTLPNGTKYPNDPQSLLDTFASYLTAPEAKKNRPTVSVVTPTGGGTITFNSGGQDETIYLDHDPAITGLTVVFPTNSTSVVGQNIRVWPRTAVNATVSYTLGGQTVRGTNPTALVASTNYEWQKVANNTWIRVH
;
A
#
# COMPACT_ATOMS: atom_id res chain seq x y z
N MET A 1 -9.02 34.27 29.94
CA MET A 1 -8.27 33.76 31.09
C MET A 1 -6.86 33.37 30.62
N ALA A 2 -5.88 33.82 31.35
CA ALA A 2 -4.51 33.34 31.10
C ALA A 2 -4.35 31.97 31.71
N LEU A 3 -3.95 31.01 30.90
CA LEU A 3 -3.59 29.68 31.39
C LEU A 3 -2.24 29.72 32.09
N ILE A 4 -2.11 28.98 33.16
CA ILE A 4 -0.81 28.77 33.80
C ILE A 4 0.03 27.98 32.80
N PRO A 5 1.23 28.47 32.38
CA PRO A 5 2.09 27.73 31.47
C PRO A 5 2.34 26.31 31.96
N GLY A 6 2.20 25.33 31.05
CA GLY A 6 2.39 23.93 31.37
C GLY A 6 1.23 23.23 32.05
N THR A 7 0.07 23.89 32.15
CA THR A 7 -1.09 23.30 32.84
C THR A 7 -2.36 23.54 32.01
N LEU A 8 -3.08 22.46 31.72
CA LEU A 8 -4.41 22.53 31.12
C LEU A 8 -5.46 22.96 32.15
N PRO A 9 -6.65 23.42 31.71
CA PRO A 9 -7.72 23.82 32.63
C PRO A 9 -8.15 22.75 33.62
N ASN A 10 -7.96 21.48 33.29
CA ASN A 10 -8.25 20.35 34.19
C ASN A 10 -7.07 19.97 35.13
N GLY A 11 -6.01 20.78 35.15
CA GLY A 11 -4.83 20.54 35.95
C GLY A 11 -3.75 19.63 35.33
N THR A 12 -4.00 19.08 34.16
CA THR A 12 -3.02 18.27 33.45
C THR A 12 -1.91 19.13 32.89
N LYS A 13 -0.66 18.77 33.16
CA LYS A 13 0.50 19.49 32.62
C LYS A 13 0.70 19.21 31.15
N TYR A 14 1.14 20.22 30.42
CA TYR A 14 1.55 20.14 29.03
C TYR A 14 2.88 20.90 28.81
N PRO A 15 3.62 20.64 27.70
CA PRO A 15 4.86 21.36 27.42
C PRO A 15 4.66 22.86 27.30
N ASN A 16 5.62 23.64 27.84
CA ASN A 16 5.56 25.09 27.86
C ASN A 16 6.13 25.77 26.63
N ASP A 17 6.94 25.06 25.85
CA ASP A 17 7.60 25.62 24.68
C ASP A 17 7.05 25.00 23.40
N PRO A 18 7.15 25.73 22.26
CA PRO A 18 6.60 25.23 20.99
C PRO A 18 7.21 23.92 20.52
N GLN A 19 8.50 23.68 20.78
CA GLN A 19 9.16 22.47 20.34
C GLN A 19 8.66 21.25 21.10
N SER A 20 8.56 21.35 22.42
CA SER A 20 8.02 20.26 23.26
C SER A 20 6.55 19.96 22.91
N LEU A 21 5.78 20.99 22.58
CA LEU A 21 4.40 20.82 22.17
C LEU A 21 4.32 20.11 20.81
N LEU A 22 5.18 20.47 19.86
CA LEU A 22 5.27 19.80 18.58
C LEU A 22 5.73 18.35 18.72
N ASP A 23 6.70 18.07 19.59
CA ASP A 23 7.18 16.73 19.86
C ASP A 23 6.09 15.85 20.47
N THR A 24 5.30 16.40 21.39
CA THR A 24 4.17 15.72 21.99
C THR A 24 3.10 15.41 20.96
N PHE A 25 2.79 16.35 20.08
CA PHE A 25 1.84 16.19 19.00
C PHE A 25 2.32 15.18 17.96
N ALA A 26 3.60 15.25 17.57
CA ALA A 26 4.22 14.30 16.67
C ALA A 26 4.21 12.89 17.25
N SER A 27 4.49 12.74 18.55
CA SER A 27 4.42 11.46 19.24
C SER A 27 3.01 10.87 19.21
N TYR A 28 2.00 11.70 19.35
CA TYR A 28 0.60 11.28 19.23
C TYR A 28 0.27 10.81 17.80
N LEU A 29 0.78 11.50 16.78
CA LEU A 29 0.55 11.17 15.38
C LEU A 29 1.41 10.00 14.88
N THR A 30 2.49 9.63 15.55
CA THR A 30 3.29 8.45 15.21
C THR A 30 2.65 7.14 15.67
N ALA A 31 1.49 7.21 16.24
CA ALA A 31 0.67 6.06 16.54
C ALA A 31 0.29 5.27 15.27
N PRO A 32 -0.32 4.07 15.40
CA PRO A 32 -0.61 3.19 14.27
C PRO A 32 -1.35 3.82 13.09
N GLU A 33 -2.17 4.83 13.31
CA GLU A 33 -2.91 5.51 12.24
C GLU A 33 -2.00 6.22 11.25
N ALA A 34 -0.95 6.89 11.73
CA ALA A 34 0.03 7.55 10.86
C ALA A 34 0.79 6.55 10.01
N LYS A 35 1.10 5.37 10.55
CA LYS A 35 1.74 4.27 9.80
C LYS A 35 0.81 3.65 8.78
N LYS A 36 -0.49 3.54 9.07
CA LYS A 36 -1.49 2.99 8.14
C LYS A 36 -1.63 3.81 6.87
N ASN A 37 -1.36 5.12 6.93
CA ASN A 37 -1.51 6.02 5.80
C ASN A 37 -0.24 6.15 4.96
N ARG A 38 0.83 5.46 5.32
CA ARG A 38 2.07 5.46 4.53
C ARG A 38 2.01 4.42 3.44
N PRO A 39 2.30 4.79 2.17
CA PRO A 39 2.51 3.80 1.12
C PRO A 39 3.65 2.87 1.49
N THR A 40 3.49 1.60 1.22
CA THR A 40 4.55 0.60 1.40
C THR A 40 5.14 0.22 0.07
N VAL A 41 6.46 0.00 0.06
CA VAL A 41 7.18 -0.51 -1.11
C VAL A 41 7.89 -1.80 -0.70
N SER A 42 7.61 -2.86 -1.43
CA SER A 42 8.26 -4.15 -1.25
C SER A 42 9.09 -4.48 -2.47
N VAL A 43 10.29 -4.98 -2.27
CA VAL A 43 11.16 -5.49 -3.35
C VAL A 43 11.12 -7.00 -3.32
N VAL A 44 10.72 -7.60 -4.42
CA VAL A 44 10.58 -9.06 -4.55
C VAL A 44 11.37 -9.51 -5.76
N THR A 45 12.09 -10.62 -5.63
CA THR A 45 12.78 -11.28 -6.74
C THR A 45 12.01 -12.54 -7.11
N PRO A 46 11.00 -12.45 -7.99
CA PRO A 46 10.19 -13.60 -8.34
C PRO A 46 10.93 -14.54 -9.28
N THR A 47 10.51 -15.80 -9.25
CA THR A 47 10.91 -16.82 -10.23
C THR A 47 9.75 -17.07 -11.20
N GLY A 48 10.04 -17.65 -12.36
CA GLY A 48 8.99 -18.02 -13.31
C GLY A 48 7.94 -18.92 -12.67
N GLY A 49 6.65 -18.56 -12.84
CA GLY A 49 5.54 -19.24 -12.19
C GLY A 49 5.37 -18.93 -10.70
N GLY A 50 6.15 -18.00 -10.15
CA GLY A 50 6.07 -17.61 -8.75
C GLY A 50 4.82 -16.80 -8.41
N THR A 51 4.69 -16.44 -7.14
CA THR A 51 3.54 -15.71 -6.60
C THR A 51 4.00 -14.46 -5.87
N ILE A 52 3.34 -13.34 -6.11
CA ILE A 52 3.47 -12.12 -5.33
C ILE A 52 2.15 -11.80 -4.64
N THR A 53 2.22 -11.34 -3.40
CA THR A 53 1.03 -11.10 -2.58
C THR A 53 1.05 -9.69 -2.00
N PHE A 54 -0.03 -8.95 -2.20
CA PHE A 54 -0.25 -7.68 -1.53
C PHE A 54 -0.80 -7.94 -0.13
N ASN A 55 -0.15 -7.40 0.90
CA ASN A 55 -0.50 -7.67 2.30
C ASN A 55 -0.35 -6.45 3.22
N SER A 56 -0.46 -5.26 2.69
CA SER A 56 -0.23 -4.02 3.44
C SER A 56 -1.34 -3.63 4.44
N GLY A 57 -2.39 -4.41 4.54
CA GLY A 57 -3.46 -4.17 5.52
C GLY A 57 -4.27 -2.89 5.26
N GLY A 58 -4.59 -2.58 4.01
CA GLY A 58 -5.36 -1.41 3.61
C GLY A 58 -4.53 -0.20 3.21
N GLN A 59 -3.22 -0.26 3.34
CA GLN A 59 -2.30 0.77 2.85
C GLN A 59 -2.07 0.63 1.35
N ASP A 60 -1.76 1.76 0.70
CA ASP A 60 -1.21 1.72 -0.65
C ASP A 60 0.08 0.91 -0.66
N GLU A 61 0.22 0.05 -1.65
CA GLU A 61 1.37 -0.84 -1.73
C GLU A 61 1.89 -0.90 -3.16
N THR A 62 3.22 -0.82 -3.28
CA THR A 62 3.93 -1.05 -4.54
C THR A 62 4.84 -2.25 -4.38
N ILE A 63 4.71 -3.23 -5.25
CA ILE A 63 5.65 -4.35 -5.34
C ILE A 63 6.56 -4.10 -6.55
N TYR A 64 7.83 -3.90 -6.27
CA TYR A 64 8.87 -3.82 -7.28
C TYR A 64 9.43 -5.23 -7.54
N LEU A 65 9.32 -5.67 -8.78
CA LEU A 65 9.84 -6.98 -9.18
C LEU A 65 11.28 -6.82 -9.64
N ASP A 66 12.22 -7.17 -8.76
CA ASP A 66 13.66 -7.09 -9.04
C ASP A 66 14.16 -8.45 -9.55
N HIS A 67 13.90 -8.72 -10.81
CA HIS A 67 14.35 -9.95 -11.46
C HIS A 67 15.04 -9.63 -12.78
N ASP A 68 16.01 -10.43 -13.12
CA ASP A 68 16.76 -10.40 -14.38
C ASP A 68 17.41 -11.79 -14.57
N PRO A 69 17.20 -12.49 -15.69
CA PRO A 69 16.46 -12.05 -16.89
C PRO A 69 14.94 -12.07 -16.76
N ALA A 70 14.25 -11.78 -17.87
CA ALA A 70 12.79 -11.92 -17.95
C ALA A 70 12.34 -13.32 -17.52
N ILE A 71 11.19 -13.39 -16.85
CA ILE A 71 10.56 -14.61 -16.40
C ILE A 71 9.28 -14.90 -17.16
N THR A 72 8.84 -16.15 -17.12
CA THR A 72 7.56 -16.57 -17.70
C THR A 72 6.63 -17.03 -16.60
N GLY A 73 5.45 -16.39 -16.54
CA GLY A 73 4.42 -16.73 -15.56
C GLY A 73 4.62 -16.04 -14.22
N LEU A 74 3.54 -15.56 -13.68
CA LEU A 74 3.47 -14.94 -12.35
C LEU A 74 2.02 -14.99 -11.86
N THR A 75 1.83 -15.25 -10.58
CA THR A 75 0.53 -15.09 -9.94
C THR A 75 0.54 -13.86 -9.05
N VAL A 76 -0.40 -12.94 -9.27
CA VAL A 76 -0.58 -11.74 -8.47
C VAL A 76 -1.77 -11.95 -7.54
N VAL A 77 -1.53 -11.92 -6.23
CA VAL A 77 -2.59 -12.09 -5.23
C VAL A 77 -2.97 -10.72 -4.68
N PHE A 78 -4.22 -10.34 -4.93
CA PHE A 78 -4.79 -9.09 -4.43
C PHE A 78 -5.10 -9.18 -2.93
N PRO A 79 -5.13 -8.04 -2.23
CA PRO A 79 -5.65 -8.01 -0.87
C PRO A 79 -7.09 -8.52 -0.85
N THR A 80 -7.47 -9.22 0.21
CA THR A 80 -8.86 -9.66 0.37
C THR A 80 -9.76 -8.47 0.63
N ASN A 81 -11.07 -8.66 0.51
CA ASN A 81 -12.01 -7.58 0.78
C ASN A 81 -11.94 -7.09 2.24
N SER A 82 -11.66 -7.98 3.18
CA SER A 82 -11.53 -7.65 4.60
C SER A 82 -10.21 -6.94 4.95
N THR A 83 -9.17 -7.09 4.13
CA THR A 83 -7.85 -6.49 4.37
C THR A 83 -7.55 -5.30 3.46
N SER A 84 -8.51 -4.86 2.68
CA SER A 84 -8.39 -3.73 1.77
C SER A 84 -9.46 -2.69 2.03
N VAL A 85 -9.19 -1.44 1.68
CA VAL A 85 -10.11 -0.33 1.88
C VAL A 85 -10.38 0.41 0.58
N VAL A 86 -11.56 0.99 0.46
CA VAL A 86 -11.92 1.83 -0.70
C VAL A 86 -10.95 3.02 -0.77
N GLY A 87 -10.41 3.28 -1.94
CA GLY A 87 -9.39 4.28 -2.19
C GLY A 87 -7.95 3.73 -2.19
N GLN A 88 -7.75 2.52 -1.73
CA GLN A 88 -6.42 1.88 -1.73
C GLN A 88 -5.93 1.66 -3.14
N ASN A 89 -4.65 1.96 -3.37
CA ASN A 89 -3.95 1.68 -4.62
C ASN A 89 -2.94 0.55 -4.40
N ILE A 90 -2.89 -0.39 -5.33
CA ILE A 90 -1.85 -1.40 -5.40
C ILE A 90 -1.16 -1.32 -6.75
N ARG A 91 0.16 -1.48 -6.75
CA ARG A 91 0.98 -1.32 -7.94
C ARG A 91 1.99 -2.45 -8.08
N VAL A 92 2.26 -2.81 -9.33
CA VAL A 92 3.35 -3.73 -9.68
C VAL A 92 4.25 -3.01 -10.67
N TRP A 93 5.54 -3.02 -10.40
CA TRP A 93 6.55 -2.46 -11.29
C TRP A 93 7.62 -3.51 -11.58
N PRO A 94 7.62 -4.10 -12.77
CA PRO A 94 8.64 -5.07 -13.16
C PRO A 94 9.92 -4.39 -13.66
N ARG A 95 11.07 -4.83 -13.18
CA ARG A 95 12.37 -4.41 -13.70
C ARG A 95 12.59 -4.95 -15.12
N THR A 96 12.30 -6.22 -15.33
CA THR A 96 12.34 -6.88 -16.64
C THR A 96 10.95 -7.45 -16.96
N ALA A 97 10.78 -7.94 -18.17
CA ALA A 97 9.48 -8.44 -18.59
C ALA A 97 9.06 -9.70 -17.81
N VAL A 98 7.76 -9.82 -17.57
CA VAL A 98 7.11 -11.07 -17.21
C VAL A 98 6.29 -11.51 -18.42
N ASN A 99 6.80 -12.52 -19.12
CA ASN A 99 6.12 -13.04 -20.30
C ASN A 99 4.93 -13.92 -19.87
N ALA A 100 3.97 -14.06 -20.76
CA ALA A 100 2.76 -14.82 -20.47
C ALA A 100 3.03 -16.08 -19.65
N THR A 101 2.27 -16.43 -18.66
CA THR A 101 0.94 -16.07 -18.30
C THR A 101 0.95 -15.40 -16.92
N VAL A 102 0.49 -14.17 -16.83
CA VAL A 102 0.23 -13.53 -15.53
C VAL A 102 -1.21 -13.82 -15.16
N SER A 103 -1.42 -14.40 -13.98
CA SER A 103 -2.73 -14.71 -13.44
C SER A 103 -2.98 -13.95 -12.14
N TYR A 104 -4.25 -13.81 -11.76
CA TYR A 104 -4.65 -12.97 -10.65
C TYR A 104 -5.56 -13.76 -9.70
N THR A 105 -5.21 -13.73 -8.43
CA THR A 105 -6.06 -14.27 -7.36
C THR A 105 -6.77 -13.11 -6.67
N LEU A 106 -8.08 -13.05 -6.83
CA LEU A 106 -8.89 -11.90 -6.43
C LEU A 106 -9.69 -12.13 -5.14
N GLY A 107 -9.70 -13.34 -4.62
CA GLY A 107 -10.42 -13.65 -3.37
C GLY A 107 -11.92 -13.34 -3.43
N GLY A 108 -12.57 -13.64 -4.55
CA GLY A 108 -14.00 -13.37 -4.75
C GLY A 108 -14.35 -11.95 -5.15
N GLN A 109 -13.34 -11.08 -5.29
CA GLN A 109 -13.53 -9.72 -5.77
C GLN A 109 -13.50 -9.66 -7.30
N THR A 110 -13.92 -8.53 -7.87
CA THR A 110 -13.88 -8.28 -9.32
C THR A 110 -12.94 -7.15 -9.65
N VAL A 111 -12.34 -7.21 -10.84
CA VAL A 111 -11.57 -6.11 -11.41
C VAL A 111 -12.30 -5.61 -12.65
N ARG A 112 -12.58 -4.32 -12.69
CA ARG A 112 -13.07 -3.65 -13.89
C ARG A 112 -11.87 -3.19 -14.72
N GLY A 113 -11.92 -3.42 -16.00
CA GLY A 113 -10.81 -3.25 -16.93
C GLY A 113 -10.08 -4.57 -17.17
N THR A 114 -9.21 -4.56 -18.17
CA THR A 114 -8.47 -5.77 -18.57
C THR A 114 -7.20 -5.93 -17.76
N ASN A 115 -7.06 -7.03 -17.06
CA ASN A 115 -5.79 -7.38 -16.41
C ASN A 115 -4.77 -7.83 -17.45
N PRO A 116 -3.52 -7.37 -17.37
CA PRO A 116 -2.50 -7.77 -18.32
C PRO A 116 -2.14 -9.25 -18.13
N THR A 117 -1.95 -9.96 -19.22
CA THR A 117 -1.47 -11.34 -19.23
C THR A 117 0.05 -11.44 -19.34
N ALA A 118 0.71 -10.30 -19.55
CA ALA A 118 2.15 -10.14 -19.54
C ALA A 118 2.48 -8.76 -18.96
N LEU A 119 3.67 -8.62 -18.38
CA LEU A 119 4.14 -7.33 -17.84
C LEU A 119 5.35 -6.87 -18.65
N VAL A 120 5.30 -5.63 -19.10
CA VAL A 120 6.40 -4.99 -19.83
C VAL A 120 7.38 -4.38 -18.84
N ALA A 121 8.67 -4.50 -19.10
CA ALA A 121 9.72 -3.93 -18.26
C ALA A 121 9.50 -2.43 -18.02
N SER A 122 9.82 -1.98 -16.82
CA SER A 122 9.78 -0.57 -16.41
C SER A 122 8.42 0.13 -16.61
N THR A 123 7.34 -0.65 -16.50
CA THR A 123 5.98 -0.15 -16.68
C THR A 123 5.21 -0.26 -15.36
N ASN A 124 4.52 0.80 -14.98
CA ASN A 124 3.67 0.79 -13.79
C ASN A 124 2.32 0.16 -14.11
N TYR A 125 1.95 -0.85 -13.35
CA TYR A 125 0.61 -1.46 -13.38
C TYR A 125 -0.08 -1.15 -12.06
N GLU A 126 -1.23 -0.53 -12.12
CA GLU A 126 -1.92 -0.01 -10.94
C GLU A 126 -3.40 -0.35 -10.95
N TRP A 127 -3.90 -0.69 -9.77
CA TRP A 127 -5.33 -0.91 -9.50
C TRP A 127 -5.73 -0.10 -8.27
N GLN A 128 -6.96 0.39 -8.30
CA GLN A 128 -7.55 1.12 -7.18
C GLN A 128 -8.83 0.42 -6.73
N LYS A 129 -8.99 0.29 -5.42
CA LYS A 129 -10.24 -0.20 -4.86
C LYS A 129 -11.28 0.92 -4.86
N VAL A 130 -12.39 0.71 -5.55
CA VAL A 130 -13.41 1.75 -5.74
C VAL A 130 -14.70 1.47 -5.01
N ALA A 131 -14.94 0.22 -4.64
CA ALA A 131 -16.12 -0.19 -3.89
C ALA A 131 -15.85 -1.52 -3.18
N ASN A 132 -16.79 -1.93 -2.33
CA ASN A 132 -16.76 -3.26 -1.73
C ASN A 132 -16.67 -4.33 -2.84
N ASN A 133 -15.73 -5.26 -2.70
CA ASN A 133 -15.46 -6.32 -3.67
C ASN A 133 -15.10 -5.86 -5.10
N THR A 134 -14.73 -4.59 -5.30
CA THR A 134 -14.49 -4.08 -6.65
C THR A 134 -13.21 -3.25 -6.72
N TRP A 135 -12.35 -3.63 -7.65
CA TRP A 135 -11.17 -2.90 -8.06
C TRP A 135 -11.35 -2.39 -9.49
N ILE A 136 -10.67 -1.31 -9.85
CA ILE A 136 -10.53 -0.89 -11.23
C ILE A 136 -9.05 -0.89 -11.62
N ARG A 137 -8.78 -1.22 -12.86
CA ARG A 137 -7.45 -1.02 -13.43
C ARG A 137 -7.28 0.44 -13.82
N VAL A 138 -6.22 1.09 -13.29
CA VAL A 138 -5.92 2.51 -13.54
C VAL A 138 -4.81 2.65 -14.57
N HIS A 139 -3.79 1.80 -14.48
CA HIS A 139 -2.65 1.77 -15.39
C HIS A 139 -2.22 0.36 -15.75
#